data_755fd1454269aaa18bff0dddbeceff83
#
_entry.id   755fd1454269aaa18bff0dddbeceff83
#
_cell.length_a   1.000
_cell.length_b   1.000
_cell.length_c   1.000
_cell.angle_alpha   90.00
_cell.angle_beta   90.00
_cell.angle_gamma   90.00
#
_symmetry.space_group_name_H-M   'P 1'
#
loop_
_entity.id
_entity.type
_entity.pdbx_description
1 polymer ?
#
loop_
_entity_poly.entity_id
_entity_poly.type
_entity_poly.pdbx_seq_one_letter_code
_entity_poly.pdbx_strand_id
1 'polypeptide(L)'
;MRGVFYFYRMHGFIKEVINKIIVTDGANISRFIIILPNKRSRIFLKQEISRIVKKTIFSPIIYDIESFMSIVSGLYKISDTELLFEFYNIYLNQTKKEEQQTFEEFISWAKTLLKDFSEVDRELCDTDSLFDYLKAFKDLTHWSNYEEETELIKNYKEFWGKIKAYHNELKIRLFNIGKGYQGLIYREACEQILSYTENKKNVKHIFIGFNALSKSESEVIQEIVNSHGEIYWD
;
A
#
# COMPACT_ATOMS: atom_id res chain seq x y z
N MET A 1 5.00 7.37 -30.71
CA MET A 1 5.10 5.93 -31.06
C MET A 1 5.55 5.00 -29.91
N ARG A 2 6.19 5.49 -28.81
CA ARG A 2 6.64 4.62 -27.69
C ARG A 2 5.48 3.95 -26.90
N GLY A 3 4.33 4.58 -26.77
CA GLY A 3 3.19 4.02 -26.00
C GLY A 3 2.47 2.84 -26.68
N VAL A 4 2.44 2.79 -28.01
CA VAL A 4 1.80 1.69 -28.76
C VAL A 4 2.63 0.40 -28.67
N PHE A 5 3.95 0.53 -28.62
CA PHE A 5 4.88 -0.60 -28.44
C PHE A 5 4.75 -1.26 -27.06
N TYR A 6 4.53 -0.47 -26.03
CA TYR A 6 4.33 -0.97 -24.65
C TYR A 6 3.06 -1.80 -24.52
N PHE A 7 1.95 -1.34 -25.12
CA PHE A 7 0.69 -2.08 -25.14
C PHE A 7 0.76 -3.39 -25.93
N TYR A 8 1.50 -3.41 -27.02
CA TYR A 8 1.67 -4.60 -27.84
C TYR A 8 2.52 -5.66 -27.14
N ARG A 9 3.54 -5.23 -26.41
CA ARG A 9 4.42 -6.10 -25.64
C ARG A 9 3.67 -6.72 -24.44
N MET A 10 2.89 -5.96 -23.73
CA MET A 10 2.08 -6.45 -22.60
C MET A 10 1.02 -7.49 -23.06
N HIS A 11 0.38 -7.29 -24.20
CA HIS A 11 -0.54 -8.28 -24.77
C HIS A 11 0.17 -9.60 -25.14
N GLY A 12 1.37 -9.55 -25.69
CA GLY A 12 2.19 -10.71 -25.98
C GLY A 12 2.52 -11.49 -24.72
N PHE A 13 3.02 -10.78 -23.69
CA PHE A 13 3.41 -11.37 -22.42
C PHE A 13 2.25 -12.04 -21.69
N ILE A 14 1.11 -11.36 -21.49
CA ILE A 14 -0.07 -11.94 -20.84
C ILE A 14 -0.56 -13.18 -21.60
N LYS A 15 -0.56 -13.13 -22.93
CA LYS A 15 -0.94 -14.27 -23.77
C LYS A 15 -0.03 -15.49 -23.57
N GLU A 16 1.28 -15.26 -23.53
CA GLU A 16 2.26 -16.33 -23.30
C GLU A 16 2.09 -16.96 -21.91
N VAL A 17 1.93 -16.14 -20.87
CA VAL A 17 1.70 -16.62 -19.52
C VAL A 17 0.41 -17.42 -19.42
N ILE A 18 -0.70 -16.94 -19.98
CA ILE A 18 -1.98 -17.66 -19.96
C ILE A 18 -1.90 -18.96 -20.73
N ASN A 19 -1.25 -19.00 -21.90
CA ASN A 19 -1.02 -20.24 -22.64
C ASN A 19 -0.25 -21.26 -21.79
N LYS A 20 0.81 -20.82 -21.11
CA LYS A 20 1.60 -21.70 -20.22
C LYS A 20 0.72 -22.26 -19.09
N ILE A 21 -0.04 -21.41 -18.40
CA ILE A 21 -0.94 -21.82 -17.32
C ILE A 21 -1.99 -22.82 -17.81
N ILE A 22 -2.61 -22.56 -18.97
CA ILE A 22 -3.65 -23.45 -19.53
C ILE A 22 -3.07 -24.79 -19.98
N VAL A 23 -1.85 -24.81 -20.52
CA VAL A 23 -1.18 -26.06 -20.89
C VAL A 23 -0.87 -26.90 -19.65
N THR A 24 -0.45 -26.26 -18.56
CA THR A 24 -0.06 -26.95 -17.32
C THR A 24 -1.28 -27.41 -16.50
N ASP A 25 -2.25 -26.52 -16.29
CA ASP A 25 -3.33 -26.69 -15.32
C ASP A 25 -4.73 -26.87 -15.96
N GLY A 26 -4.85 -26.67 -17.27
CA GLY A 26 -6.07 -26.89 -18.04
C GLY A 26 -7.27 -26.08 -17.54
N ALA A 27 -8.41 -26.74 -17.34
CA ALA A 27 -9.65 -26.11 -16.85
C ALA A 27 -9.59 -25.69 -15.36
N ASN A 28 -8.57 -26.10 -14.62
CA ASN A 28 -8.42 -25.78 -13.20
C ASN A 28 -8.09 -24.29 -12.96
N ILE A 29 -7.81 -23.52 -14.00
CA ILE A 29 -7.58 -22.06 -13.90
C ILE A 29 -8.70 -21.32 -13.14
N SER A 30 -9.92 -21.85 -13.16
CA SER A 30 -11.06 -21.30 -12.40
C SER A 30 -10.88 -21.30 -10.88
N ARG A 31 -9.95 -22.10 -10.36
CA ARG A 31 -9.64 -22.19 -8.93
C ARG A 31 -8.52 -21.27 -8.48
N PHE A 32 -7.89 -20.55 -9.42
CA PHE A 32 -6.75 -19.70 -9.15
C PHE A 32 -7.18 -18.29 -8.74
N ILE A 33 -6.32 -17.66 -7.95
CA ILE A 33 -6.33 -16.21 -7.70
C ILE A 33 -5.21 -15.62 -8.53
N ILE A 34 -5.56 -14.74 -9.47
CA ILE A 34 -4.59 -14.04 -10.32
C ILE A 34 -4.48 -12.60 -9.86
N ILE A 35 -3.26 -12.16 -9.59
CA ILE A 35 -2.96 -10.82 -9.10
C ILE A 35 -2.16 -10.06 -10.16
N LEU A 36 -2.58 -8.83 -10.44
CA LEU A 36 -2.05 -7.95 -11.46
C LEU A 36 -1.63 -6.61 -10.85
N PRO A 37 -0.67 -5.89 -11.44
CA PRO A 37 -0.19 -4.63 -10.86
C PRO A 37 -1.24 -3.51 -10.88
N ASN A 38 -2.24 -3.56 -11.77
CA ASN A 38 -3.25 -2.52 -11.88
C ASN A 38 -4.60 -3.01 -12.42
N LYS A 39 -5.64 -2.19 -12.23
CA LYS A 39 -7.01 -2.50 -12.66
C LYS A 39 -7.18 -2.68 -14.16
N ARG A 40 -6.38 -1.98 -14.99
CA ARG A 40 -6.47 -2.06 -16.46
C ARG A 40 -6.02 -3.43 -16.97
N SER A 41 -4.97 -3.99 -16.41
CA SER A 41 -4.45 -5.32 -16.79
C SER A 41 -5.49 -6.42 -16.62
N ARG A 42 -6.47 -6.27 -15.70
CA ARG A 42 -7.59 -7.23 -15.52
C ARG A 42 -8.45 -7.37 -16.76
N ILE A 43 -8.69 -6.29 -17.50
CA ILE A 43 -9.50 -6.31 -18.72
C ILE A 43 -8.78 -7.12 -19.81
N PHE A 44 -7.49 -6.86 -20.01
CA PHE A 44 -6.66 -7.56 -20.97
C PHE A 44 -6.55 -9.06 -20.64
N LEU A 45 -6.33 -9.38 -19.37
CA LEU A 45 -6.27 -10.77 -18.91
C LEU A 45 -7.57 -11.52 -19.23
N LYS A 46 -8.73 -10.95 -18.92
CA LYS A 46 -10.04 -11.56 -19.23
C LYS A 46 -10.24 -11.77 -20.73
N GLN A 47 -9.83 -10.81 -21.56
CA GLN A 47 -9.90 -10.92 -23.01
C GLN A 47 -9.03 -12.08 -23.52
N GLU A 48 -7.79 -12.19 -23.04
CA GLU A 48 -6.89 -13.27 -23.47
C GLU A 48 -7.38 -14.64 -23.00
N ILE A 49 -7.87 -14.77 -21.77
CA ILE A 49 -8.50 -16.02 -21.30
C ILE A 49 -9.67 -16.41 -22.23
N SER A 50 -10.55 -15.47 -22.56
CA SER A 50 -11.72 -15.77 -23.43
C SER A 50 -11.33 -16.15 -24.87
N ARG A 51 -10.19 -15.64 -25.38
CA ARG A 51 -9.68 -15.99 -26.70
C ARG A 51 -9.07 -17.41 -26.78
N ILE A 52 -8.40 -17.80 -25.68
CA ILE A 52 -7.65 -19.06 -25.64
C ILE A 52 -8.55 -20.21 -25.20
N VAL A 53 -9.41 -19.96 -24.21
CA VAL A 53 -10.32 -20.99 -23.68
C VAL A 53 -11.60 -21.03 -24.51
N LYS A 54 -11.69 -22.01 -25.42
CA LYS A 54 -12.87 -22.18 -26.29
C LYS A 54 -14.05 -22.89 -25.62
N LYS A 55 -13.92 -23.28 -24.36
CA LYS A 55 -14.98 -23.95 -23.57
C LYS A 55 -15.51 -23.00 -22.51
N THR A 56 -16.76 -23.18 -22.11
CA THR A 56 -17.33 -22.49 -20.97
C THR A 56 -16.62 -22.92 -19.69
N ILE A 57 -15.98 -21.99 -19.00
CA ILE A 57 -15.33 -22.17 -17.69
C ILE A 57 -15.77 -21.09 -16.73
N PHE A 58 -15.70 -21.37 -15.43
CA PHE A 58 -15.76 -20.30 -14.44
C PHE A 58 -14.50 -19.45 -14.51
N SER A 59 -14.66 -18.12 -14.43
CA SER A 59 -13.52 -17.20 -14.40
C SER A 59 -12.69 -17.40 -13.14
N PRO A 60 -11.35 -17.35 -13.22
CA PRO A 60 -10.53 -17.23 -12.04
C PRO A 60 -10.89 -15.95 -11.27
N ILE A 61 -10.54 -15.91 -9.99
CA ILE A 61 -10.61 -14.68 -9.19
C ILE A 61 -9.46 -13.79 -9.64
N ILE A 62 -9.75 -12.54 -10.02
CA ILE A 62 -8.73 -11.62 -10.53
C ILE A 62 -8.73 -10.35 -9.69
N TYR A 63 -7.60 -10.05 -9.04
CA TYR A 63 -7.37 -8.84 -8.27
C TYR A 63 -6.30 -7.96 -8.92
N ASP A 64 -6.36 -6.67 -8.70
CA ASP A 64 -5.19 -5.80 -8.73
C ASP A 64 -4.52 -5.83 -7.35
N ILE A 65 -3.24 -5.41 -7.30
CA ILE A 65 -2.45 -5.51 -6.08
C ILE A 65 -3.07 -4.72 -4.91
N GLU A 66 -3.63 -3.53 -5.15
CA GLU A 66 -4.28 -2.74 -4.10
C GLU A 66 -5.47 -3.49 -3.49
N SER A 67 -6.33 -4.06 -4.33
CA SER A 67 -7.48 -4.85 -3.86
C SER A 67 -7.03 -6.12 -3.13
N PHE A 68 -5.95 -6.74 -3.60
CA PHE A 68 -5.40 -7.93 -2.97
C PHE A 68 -4.83 -7.63 -1.58
N MET A 69 -4.04 -6.56 -1.43
CA MET A 69 -3.52 -6.10 -0.15
C MET A 69 -4.64 -5.78 0.86
N SER A 70 -5.74 -5.16 0.39
CA SER A 70 -6.92 -4.91 1.23
C SER A 70 -7.58 -6.21 1.72
N ILE A 71 -7.61 -7.25 0.91
CA ILE A 71 -8.15 -8.56 1.30
C ILE A 71 -7.26 -9.24 2.33
N VAL A 72 -5.94 -9.19 2.13
CA VAL A 72 -4.97 -9.80 3.05
C VAL A 72 -4.98 -9.08 4.39
N SER A 73 -5.00 -7.74 4.40
CA SER A 73 -5.01 -6.94 5.62
C SER A 73 -6.35 -6.95 6.38
N GLY A 74 -7.46 -7.24 5.68
CA GLY A 74 -8.81 -7.09 6.23
C GLY A 74 -9.29 -5.64 6.37
N LEU A 75 -8.53 -4.66 5.87
CA LEU A 75 -8.85 -3.24 5.95
C LEU A 75 -9.44 -2.71 4.64
N TYR A 76 -10.42 -1.80 4.76
CA TYR A 76 -10.96 -1.07 3.63
C TYR A 76 -10.23 0.26 3.42
N LYS A 77 -10.04 0.64 2.15
CA LYS A 77 -9.40 1.91 1.82
C LYS A 77 -10.31 3.08 2.24
N ILE A 78 -9.78 3.95 3.09
CA ILE A 78 -10.42 5.22 3.46
C ILE A 78 -10.32 6.23 2.31
N SER A 79 -11.31 7.10 2.14
CA SER A 79 -11.20 8.20 1.17
C SER A 79 -10.27 9.30 1.69
N ASP A 80 -9.62 10.03 0.77
CA ASP A 80 -8.68 11.10 1.14
C ASP A 80 -9.35 12.20 1.98
N THR A 81 -10.62 12.49 1.68
CA THR A 81 -11.40 13.48 2.44
C THR A 81 -11.68 13.01 3.86
N GLU A 82 -12.13 11.77 4.01
CA GLU A 82 -12.40 11.18 5.34
C GLU A 82 -11.11 11.08 6.16
N LEU A 83 -10.01 10.67 5.53
CA LEU A 83 -8.70 10.59 6.18
C LEU A 83 -8.24 11.95 6.72
N LEU A 84 -8.45 13.03 5.96
CA LEU A 84 -8.14 14.38 6.41
C LEU A 84 -8.98 14.80 7.62
N PHE A 85 -10.27 14.46 7.66
CA PHE A 85 -11.12 14.76 8.82
C PHE A 85 -10.73 13.93 10.04
N GLU A 86 -10.42 12.64 9.87
CA GLU A 86 -9.94 11.81 10.96
C GLU A 86 -8.62 12.36 11.54
N PHE A 87 -7.70 12.79 10.68
CA PHE A 87 -6.45 13.38 11.10
C PHE A 87 -6.64 14.77 11.76
N TYR A 88 -7.56 15.59 11.25
CA TYR A 88 -7.89 16.88 11.87
C TYR A 88 -8.44 16.72 13.29
N ASN A 89 -9.30 15.74 13.52
CA ASN A 89 -9.81 15.43 14.86
C ASN A 89 -8.68 15.04 15.82
N ILE A 90 -7.70 14.28 15.36
CA ILE A 90 -6.52 13.93 16.17
C ILE A 90 -5.69 15.19 16.49
N TYR A 91 -5.45 16.02 15.48
CA TYR A 91 -4.75 17.29 15.64
C TYR A 91 -5.41 18.18 16.68
N LEU A 92 -6.74 18.36 16.62
CA LEU A 92 -7.49 19.17 17.59
C LEU A 92 -7.40 18.61 19.01
N ASN A 93 -7.43 17.29 19.17
CA ASN A 93 -7.35 16.63 20.48
C ASN A 93 -5.95 16.75 21.13
N GLN A 94 -4.90 16.84 20.31
CA GLN A 94 -3.50 16.92 20.77
C GLN A 94 -2.95 18.35 20.82
N THR A 95 -3.74 19.35 20.40
CA THR A 95 -3.32 20.74 20.32
C THR A 95 -4.18 21.59 21.24
N LYS A 96 -3.54 22.48 22.04
CA LYS A 96 -4.26 23.42 22.89
C LYS A 96 -5.13 24.35 22.05
N LYS A 97 -6.28 24.75 22.58
CA LYS A 97 -7.28 25.54 21.83
C LYS A 97 -6.71 26.84 21.24
N GLU A 98 -5.81 27.49 21.96
CA GLU A 98 -5.18 28.74 21.60
C GLU A 98 -4.17 28.58 20.44
N GLU A 99 -3.69 27.37 20.20
CA GLU A 99 -2.69 27.01 19.19
C GLU A 99 -3.32 26.30 17.97
N GLN A 100 -4.64 26.03 18.03
CA GLN A 100 -5.33 25.30 16.98
C GLN A 100 -5.46 26.15 15.72
N GLN A 101 -5.00 25.57 14.60
CA GLN A 101 -5.15 26.14 13.28
C GLN A 101 -6.55 25.86 12.72
N THR A 102 -7.01 26.74 11.85
CA THR A 102 -8.20 26.50 11.04
C THR A 102 -8.00 25.27 10.16
N PHE A 103 -9.11 24.68 9.68
CA PHE A 103 -9.02 23.51 8.80
C PHE A 103 -8.25 23.80 7.50
N GLU A 104 -8.36 25.03 6.97
CA GLU A 104 -7.66 25.45 5.76
C GLU A 104 -6.13 25.51 5.97
N GLU A 105 -5.68 26.07 7.10
CA GLU A 105 -4.28 26.09 7.47
C GLU A 105 -3.73 24.69 7.72
N PHE A 106 -4.49 23.85 8.43
CA PHE A 106 -4.15 22.45 8.69
C PHE A 106 -3.96 21.66 7.39
N ILE A 107 -4.87 21.76 6.42
CA ILE A 107 -4.79 21.03 5.14
C ILE A 107 -3.49 21.35 4.39
N SER A 108 -2.95 22.54 4.52
CA SER A 108 -1.76 22.98 3.78
C SER A 108 -0.55 22.07 3.99
N TRP A 109 -0.39 21.52 5.20
CA TRP A 109 0.70 20.62 5.56
C TRP A 109 0.24 19.16 5.79
N ALA A 110 -0.98 18.95 6.25
CA ALA A 110 -1.49 17.63 6.61
C ALA A 110 -1.49 16.64 5.44
N LYS A 111 -1.82 17.10 4.23
CA LYS A 111 -1.79 16.25 3.02
C LYS A 111 -0.40 15.70 2.73
N THR A 112 0.63 16.52 2.91
CA THR A 112 2.02 16.09 2.72
C THR A 112 2.40 15.05 3.77
N LEU A 113 2.10 15.32 5.04
CA LEU A 113 2.41 14.41 6.13
C LEU A 113 1.67 13.06 6.00
N LEU A 114 0.40 13.06 5.59
CA LEU A 114 -0.35 11.83 5.34
C LEU A 114 0.25 11.01 4.18
N LYS A 115 0.78 11.68 3.17
CA LYS A 115 1.50 11.02 2.09
C LYS A 115 2.80 10.39 2.59
N ASP A 116 3.55 11.13 3.40
CA ASP A 116 4.80 10.63 4.01
C ASP A 116 4.52 9.42 4.93
N PHE A 117 3.47 9.47 5.75
CA PHE A 117 3.04 8.33 6.55
C PHE A 117 2.73 7.10 5.67
N SER A 118 2.03 7.32 4.56
CA SER A 118 1.73 6.23 3.63
C SER A 118 2.97 5.63 2.98
N GLU A 119 3.98 6.44 2.66
CA GLU A 119 5.24 5.95 2.10
C GLU A 119 6.07 5.19 3.15
N VAL A 120 6.18 5.73 4.35
CA VAL A 120 6.89 5.09 5.49
C VAL A 120 6.29 3.73 5.83
N ASP A 121 4.96 3.62 5.86
CA ASP A 121 4.29 2.36 6.12
C ASP A 121 4.43 1.37 4.96
N ARG A 122 4.31 1.83 3.70
CA ARG A 122 4.46 0.99 2.52
C ARG A 122 5.86 0.41 2.38
N GLU A 123 6.88 1.18 2.76
CA GLU A 123 8.27 0.73 2.72
C GLU A 123 8.69 0.02 4.02
N LEU A 124 7.74 -0.27 4.92
CA LEU A 124 7.95 -0.99 6.18
C LEU A 124 9.08 -0.40 7.03
N CYS A 125 9.23 0.93 7.00
CA CYS A 125 10.21 1.59 7.84
C CYS A 125 9.88 1.33 9.33
N ASP A 126 10.92 1.20 10.15
CA ASP A 126 10.76 1.25 11.60
C ASP A 126 10.37 2.68 12.00
N THR A 127 9.07 2.87 12.24
CA THR A 127 8.48 4.19 12.49
C THR A 127 8.99 4.80 13.80
N ASP A 128 9.27 3.98 14.79
CA ASP A 128 9.77 4.44 16.08
C ASP A 128 11.18 5.02 15.95
N SER A 129 12.09 4.25 15.38
CA SER A 129 13.46 4.67 15.13
C SER A 129 13.55 5.85 14.15
N LEU A 130 12.72 5.84 13.11
CA LEU A 130 12.69 6.91 12.10
C LEU A 130 12.28 8.26 12.71
N PHE A 131 11.17 8.29 13.45
CA PHE A 131 10.67 9.54 14.02
C PHE A 131 11.56 10.05 15.16
N ASP A 132 12.12 9.16 15.96
CA ASP A 132 13.08 9.53 17.01
C ASP A 132 14.39 10.08 16.40
N TYR A 133 14.88 9.48 15.29
CA TYR A 133 16.02 10.00 14.53
C TYR A 133 15.74 11.38 13.92
N LEU A 134 14.59 11.55 13.27
CA LEU A 134 14.21 12.84 12.69
C LEU A 134 14.13 13.95 13.74
N LYS A 135 13.60 13.65 14.92
CA LYS A 135 13.57 14.57 16.05
C LYS A 135 15.00 14.94 16.50
N ALA A 136 15.85 13.95 16.74
CA ALA A 136 17.22 14.15 17.19
C ALA A 136 18.08 14.88 16.13
N PHE A 137 17.94 14.54 14.84
CA PHE A 137 18.66 15.20 13.76
C PHE A 137 18.31 16.67 13.63
N LYS A 138 17.04 17.02 13.79
CA LYS A 138 16.59 18.42 13.77
C LYS A 138 17.08 19.21 14.98
N ASP A 139 17.18 18.59 16.14
CA ASP A 139 17.77 19.21 17.32
C ASP A 139 19.25 19.54 17.10
N LEU A 140 20.03 18.66 16.46
CA LEU A 140 21.44 18.86 16.18
C LEU A 140 21.71 19.93 15.11
N THR A 141 20.93 19.96 14.02
CA THR A 141 21.15 20.92 12.92
C THR A 141 20.83 22.37 13.29
N HIS A 142 19.98 22.59 14.28
CA HIS A 142 19.69 23.93 14.78
C HIS A 142 20.70 24.44 15.81
N TRP A 143 21.39 23.56 16.54
CA TRP A 143 22.36 23.96 17.55
C TRP A 143 23.64 24.60 16.97
N SER A 144 23.94 24.36 15.70
CA SER A 144 25.19 24.82 15.08
C SER A 144 25.18 26.28 14.61
N ASN A 145 24.02 26.95 14.52
CA ASN A 145 23.91 28.24 13.85
C ASN A 145 23.25 29.41 14.60
N TYR A 146 22.68 29.22 15.79
CA TYR A 146 22.03 30.33 16.54
C TYR A 146 22.24 30.23 18.05
N GLU A 147 22.69 31.32 18.63
CA GLU A 147 22.90 31.44 20.08
C GLU A 147 21.60 31.63 20.91
N GLU A 148 20.47 31.96 20.25
CA GLU A 148 19.16 32.10 20.90
C GLU A 148 18.05 31.31 20.16
N GLU A 149 17.29 30.55 20.93
CA GLU A 149 16.15 29.77 20.44
C GLU A 149 14.95 30.70 20.20
N THR A 150 14.67 31.01 18.93
CA THR A 150 13.51 31.81 18.58
C THR A 150 12.21 31.03 18.78
N GLU A 151 11.08 31.72 18.94
CA GLU A 151 9.74 31.12 19.08
C GLU A 151 9.39 30.23 17.88
N LEU A 152 9.84 30.61 16.70
CA LEU A 152 9.67 29.82 15.47
C LEU A 152 10.40 28.46 15.55
N ILE A 153 11.58 28.42 16.13
CA ILE A 153 12.38 27.20 16.32
C ILE A 153 11.68 26.27 17.34
N LYS A 154 11.14 26.83 18.43
CA LYS A 154 10.38 26.08 19.43
C LYS A 154 9.15 25.42 18.83
N ASN A 155 8.35 26.18 18.10
CA ASN A 155 7.15 25.69 17.41
C ASN A 155 7.48 24.57 16.41
N TYR A 156 8.59 24.70 15.70
CA TYR A 156 9.08 23.71 14.76
C TYR A 156 9.51 22.41 15.45
N LYS A 157 10.27 22.47 16.53
CA LYS A 157 10.66 21.31 17.35
C LYS A 157 9.46 20.61 17.96
N GLU A 158 8.50 21.38 18.45
CA GLU A 158 7.25 20.83 19.00
C GLU A 158 6.44 20.09 17.94
N PHE A 159 6.32 20.64 16.73
CA PHE A 159 5.66 19.97 15.62
C PHE A 159 6.31 18.61 15.31
N TRP A 160 7.62 18.56 15.17
CA TRP A 160 8.33 17.30 14.89
C TRP A 160 8.22 16.30 16.03
N GLY A 161 8.16 16.77 17.27
CA GLY A 161 7.91 15.92 18.43
C GLY A 161 6.53 15.28 18.43
N LYS A 162 5.53 15.90 17.80
CA LYS A 162 4.15 15.41 17.73
C LYS A 162 3.92 14.41 16.57
N ILE A 163 4.80 14.34 15.56
CA ILE A 163 4.59 13.51 14.36
C ILE A 163 4.41 12.03 14.71
N LYS A 164 5.26 11.50 15.59
CA LYS A 164 5.15 10.11 16.06
C LYS A 164 3.80 9.85 16.73
N ALA A 165 3.35 10.76 17.56
CA ALA A 165 2.07 10.65 18.25
C ALA A 165 0.89 10.73 17.25
N TYR A 166 0.96 11.62 16.27
CA TYR A 166 -0.03 11.71 15.20
C TYR A 166 -0.13 10.41 14.39
N HIS A 167 1.00 9.85 13.97
CA HIS A 167 1.02 8.60 13.22
C HIS A 167 0.41 7.44 14.01
N ASN A 168 0.81 7.27 15.28
CA ASN A 168 0.33 6.19 16.12
C ASN A 168 -1.18 6.31 16.41
N GLU A 169 -1.65 7.49 16.76
CA GLU A 169 -3.07 7.73 17.05
C GLU A 169 -3.93 7.54 15.79
N LEU A 170 -3.44 7.98 14.63
CA LEU A 170 -4.12 7.79 13.35
C LEU A 170 -4.26 6.30 13.01
N LYS A 171 -3.22 5.50 13.22
CA LYS A 171 -3.27 4.04 13.03
C LYS A 171 -4.33 3.41 13.92
N ILE A 172 -4.29 3.69 15.24
CA ILE A 172 -5.26 3.14 16.20
C ILE A 172 -6.68 3.50 15.79
N ARG A 173 -6.92 4.76 15.45
CA ARG A 173 -8.25 5.24 15.06
C ARG A 173 -8.75 4.58 13.79
N LEU A 174 -7.91 4.43 12.78
CA LEU A 174 -8.26 3.79 11.52
C LEU A 174 -8.51 2.28 11.69
N PHE A 175 -7.73 1.59 12.51
CA PHE A 175 -7.99 0.18 12.84
C PHE A 175 -9.35 0.00 13.53
N ASN A 176 -9.72 0.88 14.44
CA ASN A 176 -11.00 0.80 15.16
C ASN A 176 -12.21 0.89 14.22
N ILE A 177 -12.08 1.57 13.08
CA ILE A 177 -13.15 1.68 12.07
C ILE A 177 -12.96 0.70 10.89
N GLY A 178 -11.98 -0.20 10.94
CA GLY A 178 -11.70 -1.18 9.89
C GLY A 178 -11.21 -0.56 8.57
N LYS A 179 -10.59 0.61 8.61
CA LYS A 179 -10.10 1.33 7.43
C LYS A 179 -8.61 1.62 7.51
N GLY A 180 -8.02 1.94 6.35
CA GLY A 180 -6.63 2.34 6.26
C GLY A 180 -6.33 3.20 5.03
N TYR A 181 -5.32 4.05 5.11
CA TYR A 181 -4.68 4.60 3.91
C TYR A 181 -3.79 3.53 3.27
N GLN A 182 -3.34 3.76 2.05
CA GLN A 182 -2.67 2.72 1.25
C GLN A 182 -1.48 2.08 1.96
N GLY A 183 -0.57 2.88 2.52
CA GLY A 183 0.61 2.34 3.22
C GLY A 183 0.25 1.51 4.44
N LEU A 184 -0.73 1.97 5.25
CA LEU A 184 -1.21 1.22 6.42
C LEU A 184 -1.81 -0.13 6.03
N ILE A 185 -2.63 -0.17 4.96
CA ILE A 185 -3.19 -1.42 4.41
C ILE A 185 -2.06 -2.36 4.00
N TYR A 186 -1.02 -1.84 3.37
CA TYR A 186 0.11 -2.64 2.88
C TYR A 186 0.96 -3.18 4.03
N ARG A 187 1.24 -2.37 5.04
CA ARG A 187 1.93 -2.81 6.27
C ARG A 187 1.13 -3.89 6.98
N GLU A 188 -0.16 -3.68 7.19
CA GLU A 188 -1.03 -4.66 7.83
C GLU A 188 -1.14 -5.96 7.02
N ALA A 189 -1.12 -5.88 5.69
CA ALA A 189 -1.08 -7.08 4.86
C ALA A 189 0.17 -7.93 5.11
N CYS A 190 1.33 -7.32 5.36
CA CYS A 190 2.54 -8.05 5.75
C CYS A 190 2.39 -8.73 7.12
N GLU A 191 1.74 -8.07 8.08
CA GLU A 191 1.48 -8.66 9.40
C GLU A 191 0.51 -9.85 9.33
N GLN A 192 -0.46 -9.80 8.41
CA GLN A 192 -1.50 -10.83 8.28
C GLN A 192 -1.19 -11.94 7.26
N ILE A 193 -0.07 -11.84 6.52
CA ILE A 193 0.18 -12.72 5.37
C ILE A 193 0.29 -14.19 5.77
N LEU A 194 0.90 -14.51 6.91
CA LEU A 194 1.03 -15.89 7.39
C LEU A 194 -0.35 -16.50 7.68
N SER A 195 -1.22 -15.76 8.37
CA SER A 195 -2.60 -16.20 8.63
C SER A 195 -3.39 -16.38 7.33
N TYR A 196 -3.20 -15.46 6.37
CA TYR A 196 -3.84 -15.57 5.06
C TYR A 196 -3.40 -16.82 4.31
N THR A 197 -2.09 -17.09 4.21
CA THR A 197 -1.54 -18.25 3.51
C THR A 197 -1.98 -19.57 4.16
N GLU A 198 -2.05 -19.63 5.47
CA GLU A 198 -2.59 -20.79 6.18
C GLU A 198 -4.04 -21.09 5.82
N ASN A 199 -4.88 -20.06 5.74
CA ASN A 199 -6.29 -20.20 5.38
C ASN A 199 -6.51 -20.50 3.88
N LYS A 200 -5.50 -20.27 3.03
CA LYS A 200 -5.57 -20.43 1.57
C LYS A 200 -4.63 -21.50 1.01
N LYS A 201 -4.18 -22.44 1.82
CA LYS A 201 -3.23 -23.52 1.45
C LYS A 201 -3.56 -24.26 0.14
N ASN A 202 -4.83 -24.39 -0.20
CA ASN A 202 -5.29 -25.12 -1.38
C ASN A 202 -5.60 -24.23 -2.59
N VAL A 203 -5.25 -22.95 -2.53
CA VAL A 203 -5.55 -21.98 -3.57
C VAL A 203 -4.26 -21.49 -4.20
N LYS A 204 -4.06 -21.78 -5.47
CA LYS A 204 -2.89 -21.29 -6.21
C LYS A 204 -3.03 -19.80 -6.51
N HIS A 205 -2.01 -19.01 -6.13
CA HIS A 205 -1.91 -17.60 -6.42
C HIS A 205 -0.91 -17.37 -7.55
N ILE A 206 -1.26 -16.52 -8.50
CA ILE A 206 -0.41 -16.24 -9.65
C ILE A 206 -0.29 -14.73 -9.84
N PHE A 207 0.93 -14.23 -9.71
CA PHE A 207 1.28 -12.83 -9.93
C PHE A 207 1.79 -12.64 -11.35
N ILE A 208 1.25 -11.68 -12.11
CA ILE A 208 1.57 -11.50 -13.53
C ILE A 208 1.85 -10.03 -13.84
N GLY A 209 3.00 -9.75 -14.47
CA GLY A 209 3.32 -8.47 -15.08
C GLY A 209 3.80 -7.41 -14.10
N PHE A 210 4.46 -7.82 -13.02
CA PHE A 210 5.14 -6.91 -12.10
C PHE A 210 6.55 -6.62 -12.61
N ASN A 211 7.02 -5.38 -12.43
CA ASN A 211 8.37 -4.94 -12.81
C ASN A 211 9.08 -4.13 -11.73
N ALA A 212 8.32 -3.58 -10.78
CA ALA A 212 8.84 -2.90 -9.59
C ALA A 212 7.87 -3.14 -8.43
N LEU A 213 8.42 -3.38 -7.25
CA LEU A 213 7.66 -3.65 -6.03
C LEU A 213 8.13 -2.73 -4.90
N SER A 214 7.20 -2.27 -4.06
CA SER A 214 7.52 -1.74 -2.75
C SER A 214 7.99 -2.86 -1.83
N LYS A 215 8.55 -2.50 -0.68
CA LYS A 215 9.02 -3.51 0.28
C LYS A 215 7.87 -4.38 0.78
N SER A 216 6.74 -3.79 1.11
CA SER A 216 5.54 -4.52 1.54
C SER A 216 4.97 -5.47 0.47
N GLU A 217 4.92 -5.01 -0.80
CA GLU A 217 4.52 -5.89 -1.91
C GLU A 217 5.49 -7.06 -2.07
N SER A 218 6.79 -6.80 -1.97
CA SER A 218 7.82 -7.83 -2.06
C SER A 218 7.67 -8.88 -0.97
N GLU A 219 7.46 -8.49 0.29
CA GLU A 219 7.28 -9.41 1.40
C GLU A 219 6.03 -10.27 1.24
N VAL A 220 4.88 -9.67 0.92
CA VAL A 220 3.63 -10.40 0.71
C VAL A 220 3.72 -11.38 -0.47
N ILE A 221 4.28 -10.94 -1.60
CA ILE A 221 4.44 -11.80 -2.77
C ILE A 221 5.40 -12.95 -2.48
N GLN A 222 6.54 -12.66 -1.84
CA GLN A 222 7.54 -13.67 -1.51
C GLN A 222 6.97 -14.77 -0.60
N GLU A 223 6.20 -14.39 0.43
CA GLU A 223 5.57 -15.35 1.33
C GLU A 223 4.58 -16.27 0.60
N ILE A 224 3.76 -15.71 -0.28
CA ILE A 224 2.82 -16.49 -1.09
C ILE A 224 3.55 -17.40 -2.08
N VAL A 225 4.60 -16.92 -2.74
CA VAL A 225 5.39 -17.72 -3.69
C VAL A 225 6.11 -18.86 -2.97
N ASN A 226 6.63 -18.62 -1.77
CA ASN A 226 7.23 -19.66 -0.94
C ASN A 226 6.22 -20.73 -0.49
N SER A 227 4.95 -20.36 -0.36
CA SER A 227 3.88 -21.30 0.00
C SER A 227 3.38 -22.09 -1.22
N HIS A 228 2.59 -21.45 -2.09
CA HIS A 228 1.87 -22.12 -3.20
C HIS A 228 1.65 -21.17 -4.41
N GLY A 229 2.41 -20.12 -4.52
CA GLY A 229 2.26 -19.10 -5.56
C GLY A 229 3.28 -19.23 -6.68
N GLU A 230 2.98 -18.56 -7.78
CA GLU A 230 3.89 -18.36 -8.91
C GLU A 230 3.93 -16.88 -9.28
N ILE A 231 5.08 -16.42 -9.78
CA ILE A 231 5.23 -15.07 -10.29
C ILE A 231 5.81 -15.10 -11.70
N TYR A 232 5.23 -14.28 -12.57
CA TYR A 232 5.67 -14.05 -13.94
C TYR A 232 5.98 -12.57 -14.11
N TRP A 233 7.26 -12.25 -14.29
CA TRP A 233 7.79 -10.90 -14.49
C TRP A 233 7.65 -10.45 -15.95
N ASP A 234 7.32 -9.16 -16.18
CA ASP A 234 7.32 -8.56 -17.51
C ASP A 234 8.70 -7.93 -17.84
#